data_978807aa40156da85931c1bfb680f013
#
_entry.id   978807aa40156da85931c1bfb680f013
#
_cell.length_a   1.000
_cell.length_b   1.000
_cell.length_c   1.000
_cell.angle_alpha   90.00
_cell.angle_beta   90.00
_cell.angle_gamma   90.00
#
_symmetry.space_group_name_H-M   'P 1'
#
loop_
_entity.id
_entity.type
_entity.pdbx_description
1 polymer ?
#
loop_
_entity_poly.entity_id
_entity_poly.type
_entity_poly.pdbx_seq_one_letter_code
_entity_poly.pdbx_strand_id
1 'polypeptide(L)'
;MVEFLTGALFVWWFLIGRGFFLLVGQPWTLLQPVFWLVTGMLLLIVFVADWRFGLIPDSATGFLFILALAYRLGLAGFGLMQSVDLVRAIICGLVLMAFFYGLWFFSRGRGFGFGDVKLAPSLGLLLGWPKTPVAVFLAFVLGALAALILLILGRKKLGQTIAFGPFLVLGTLIALLWGSRLWSWYWGLL
;
A
#
# COMPACT_ATOMS: atom_id res chain seq x y z
N MET A 1 -9.56 -13.61 -14.68
CA MET A 1 -9.17 -12.38 -14.01
C MET A 1 -8.19 -12.62 -12.86
N VAL A 2 -8.47 -13.56 -11.95
CA VAL A 2 -7.55 -13.89 -10.84
C VAL A 2 -6.22 -14.43 -11.38
N GLU A 3 -6.22 -15.31 -12.38
CA GLU A 3 -5.02 -15.86 -13.02
C GLU A 3 -4.12 -14.79 -13.63
N PHE A 4 -4.70 -13.81 -14.31
CA PHE A 4 -3.96 -12.66 -14.84
C PHE A 4 -3.32 -11.82 -13.74
N LEU A 5 -4.06 -11.54 -12.66
CA LEU A 5 -3.57 -10.79 -11.51
C LEU A 5 -2.46 -11.56 -10.78
N THR A 6 -2.59 -12.88 -10.67
CA THR A 6 -1.55 -13.73 -10.08
C THR A 6 -0.29 -13.74 -10.94
N GLY A 7 -0.44 -13.84 -12.26
CA GLY A 7 0.68 -13.73 -13.21
C GLY A 7 1.38 -12.37 -13.10
N ALA A 8 0.61 -11.27 -13.06
CA ALA A 8 1.14 -9.92 -12.88
C ALA A 8 1.88 -9.76 -11.54
N LEU A 9 1.40 -10.41 -10.46
CA LEU A 9 2.06 -10.43 -9.16
C LEU A 9 3.42 -11.14 -9.23
N PHE A 10 3.54 -12.27 -9.95
CA PHE A 10 4.82 -12.95 -10.13
C PHE A 10 5.80 -12.14 -10.95
N VAL A 11 5.33 -11.46 -12.01
CA VAL A 11 6.16 -10.54 -12.80
C VAL A 11 6.64 -9.38 -11.93
N TRP A 12 5.74 -8.78 -11.15
CA TRP A 12 6.07 -7.72 -10.21
C TRP A 12 7.10 -8.18 -9.16
N TRP A 13 6.89 -9.36 -8.58
CA TRP A 13 7.83 -9.96 -7.63
C TRP A 13 9.21 -10.20 -8.25
N PHE A 14 9.26 -10.71 -9.50
CA PHE A 14 10.51 -10.92 -10.23
C PHE A 14 11.24 -9.60 -10.51
N LEU A 15 10.51 -8.55 -10.91
CA LEU A 15 11.08 -7.23 -11.19
C LEU A 15 11.63 -6.55 -9.94
N ILE A 16 10.90 -6.62 -8.82
CA ILE A 16 11.40 -6.15 -7.51
C ILE A 16 12.60 -6.98 -7.09
N GLY A 17 12.54 -8.30 -7.26
CA GLY A 17 13.59 -9.21 -6.87
C GLY A 17 14.94 -8.87 -7.50
N ARG A 18 14.97 -8.60 -8.79
CA ARG A 18 16.20 -8.25 -9.50
C ARG A 18 16.89 -6.98 -8.97
N GLY A 19 16.12 -6.01 -8.47
CA GLY A 19 16.67 -4.75 -7.94
C GLY A 19 17.05 -4.79 -6.47
N PHE A 20 16.38 -5.63 -5.67
CA PHE A 20 16.49 -5.62 -4.20
C PHE A 20 17.28 -6.79 -3.60
N PHE A 21 17.21 -7.99 -4.22
CA PHE A 21 17.75 -9.21 -3.61
C PHE A 21 19.27 -9.34 -3.70
N LEU A 22 19.90 -8.56 -4.55
CA LEU A 22 21.36 -8.60 -4.74
C LEU A 22 22.15 -7.73 -3.74
N LEU A 23 21.47 -6.90 -2.94
CA LEU A 23 22.12 -5.88 -2.10
C LEU A 23 22.31 -6.28 -0.64
N VAL A 24 21.78 -7.42 -0.21
CA VAL A 24 21.78 -7.80 1.21
C VAL A 24 22.36 -9.19 1.39
N GLY A 25 23.36 -9.33 2.29
CA GLY A 25 23.97 -10.61 2.65
C GLY A 25 23.01 -11.57 3.35
N GLN A 26 23.41 -12.83 3.52
CA GLN A 26 22.65 -13.83 4.26
C GLN A 26 22.39 -13.40 5.72
N PRO A 27 21.21 -13.70 6.32
CA PRO A 27 20.12 -14.56 5.82
C PRO A 27 19.05 -13.83 4.99
N TRP A 28 19.20 -12.55 4.75
CA TRP A 28 18.17 -11.68 4.15
C TRP A 28 17.93 -11.95 2.66
N THR A 29 18.90 -12.54 1.98
CA THR A 29 18.76 -12.97 0.57
C THR A 29 17.62 -13.97 0.35
N LEU A 30 17.27 -14.76 1.39
CA LEU A 30 16.12 -15.69 1.32
C LEU A 30 14.85 -15.11 1.96
N LEU A 31 14.98 -14.39 3.09
CA LEU A 31 13.83 -13.84 3.81
C LEU A 31 13.13 -12.71 3.03
N GLN A 32 13.89 -11.88 2.35
CA GLN A 32 13.36 -10.73 1.63
C GLN A 32 12.43 -11.11 0.45
N PRO A 33 12.79 -12.08 -0.42
CA PRO A 33 11.90 -12.55 -1.46
C PRO A 33 10.59 -13.12 -0.94
N VAL A 34 10.66 -13.92 0.14
CA VAL A 34 9.48 -14.50 0.77
C VAL A 34 8.59 -13.40 1.38
N PHE A 35 9.18 -12.45 2.07
CA PHE A 35 8.45 -11.29 2.61
C PHE A 35 7.67 -10.55 1.52
N TRP A 36 8.33 -10.20 0.40
CA TRP A 36 7.68 -9.46 -0.68
C TRP A 36 6.63 -10.29 -1.42
N LEU A 37 6.84 -11.60 -1.55
CA LEU A 37 5.84 -12.51 -2.13
C LEU A 37 4.57 -12.56 -1.25
N VAL A 38 4.73 -12.79 0.05
CA VAL A 38 3.61 -12.84 1.00
C VAL A 38 2.90 -11.48 1.06
N THR A 39 3.66 -10.38 1.11
CA THR A 39 3.11 -9.03 1.06
C THR A 39 2.27 -8.80 -0.20
N GLY A 40 2.79 -9.18 -1.36
CA GLY A 40 2.07 -9.08 -2.63
C GLY A 40 0.80 -9.91 -2.67
N MET A 41 0.83 -11.13 -2.13
CA MET A 41 -0.37 -11.98 -2.00
C MET A 41 -1.43 -11.35 -1.10
N LEU A 42 -1.04 -10.79 0.04
CA LEU A 42 -1.95 -10.10 0.96
C LEU A 42 -2.57 -8.85 0.31
N LEU A 43 -1.76 -8.05 -0.38
CA LEU A 43 -2.25 -6.89 -1.12
C LEU A 43 -3.21 -7.30 -2.24
N LEU A 44 -2.95 -8.42 -2.94
CA LEU A 44 -3.84 -8.96 -3.94
C LEU A 44 -5.18 -9.44 -3.34
N ILE A 45 -5.14 -10.10 -2.18
CA ILE A 45 -6.35 -10.51 -1.46
C ILE A 45 -7.18 -9.27 -1.10
N VAL A 46 -6.57 -8.24 -0.53
CA VAL A 46 -7.23 -6.97 -0.20
C VAL A 46 -7.82 -6.33 -1.45
N PHE A 47 -7.06 -6.27 -2.54
CA PHE A 47 -7.51 -5.71 -3.82
C PHE A 47 -8.76 -6.43 -4.35
N VAL A 48 -8.72 -7.77 -4.43
CA VAL A 48 -9.83 -8.57 -4.97
C VAL A 48 -11.05 -8.56 -4.05
N ALA A 49 -10.83 -8.62 -2.73
CA ALA A 49 -11.89 -8.62 -1.74
C ALA A 49 -12.66 -7.29 -1.76
N ASP A 50 -11.93 -6.17 -1.74
CA ASP A 50 -12.56 -4.86 -1.77
C ASP A 50 -13.20 -4.55 -3.13
N TRP A 51 -12.57 -4.96 -4.23
CA TRP A 51 -13.15 -4.82 -5.57
C TRP A 51 -14.46 -5.57 -5.76
N ARG A 52 -14.56 -6.81 -5.23
CA ARG A 52 -15.73 -7.67 -5.43
C ARG A 52 -16.81 -7.49 -4.37
N PHE A 53 -16.41 -7.33 -3.13
CA PHE A 53 -17.30 -7.38 -1.98
C PHE A 53 -17.42 -6.04 -1.24
N GLY A 54 -16.57 -5.05 -1.55
CA GLY A 54 -16.52 -3.77 -0.83
C GLY A 54 -16.09 -3.94 0.63
N LEU A 55 -15.36 -5.01 0.94
CA LEU A 55 -14.92 -5.37 2.28
C LEU A 55 -13.45 -5.73 2.28
N ILE A 56 -12.68 -5.13 3.19
CA ILE A 56 -11.29 -5.46 3.43
C ILE A 56 -11.22 -6.48 4.59
N PRO A 57 -10.68 -7.70 4.37
CA PRO A 57 -10.61 -8.72 5.42
C PRO A 57 -9.70 -8.29 6.56
N ASP A 58 -10.20 -8.32 7.80
CA ASP A 58 -9.45 -7.94 8.99
C ASP A 58 -8.24 -8.84 9.23
N SER A 59 -8.36 -10.13 8.91
CA SER A 59 -7.25 -11.08 8.98
C SER A 59 -6.11 -10.70 8.05
N ALA A 60 -6.41 -10.28 6.82
CA ALA A 60 -5.38 -9.87 5.86
C ALA A 60 -4.68 -8.57 6.29
N THR A 61 -5.43 -7.58 6.78
CA THR A 61 -4.86 -6.32 7.27
C THR A 61 -4.03 -6.52 8.53
N GLY A 62 -4.52 -7.33 9.49
CA GLY A 62 -3.79 -7.64 10.71
C GLY A 62 -2.51 -8.40 10.44
N PHE A 63 -2.56 -9.41 9.55
CA PHE A 63 -1.37 -10.17 9.17
C PHE A 63 -0.35 -9.29 8.42
N LEU A 64 -0.81 -8.42 7.50
CA LEU A 64 0.05 -7.47 6.81
C LEU A 64 0.73 -6.50 7.77
N PHE A 65 0.01 -6.04 8.81
CA PHE A 65 0.57 -5.16 9.84
C PHE A 65 1.69 -5.86 10.62
N ILE A 66 1.42 -7.07 11.13
CA ILE A 66 2.41 -7.86 11.87
C ILE A 66 3.62 -8.16 11.00
N LEU A 67 3.40 -8.56 9.75
CA LEU A 67 4.45 -8.88 8.80
C LEU A 67 5.34 -7.66 8.50
N ALA A 68 4.74 -6.49 8.24
CA ALA A 68 5.46 -5.25 7.99
C ALA A 68 6.26 -4.79 9.22
N LEU A 69 5.67 -4.89 10.41
CA LEU A 69 6.33 -4.53 11.67
C LEU A 69 7.51 -5.48 11.95
N ALA A 70 7.30 -6.79 11.86
CA ALA A 70 8.34 -7.80 12.09
C ALA A 70 9.52 -7.62 11.11
N TYR A 71 9.22 -7.35 9.84
CA TYR A 71 10.23 -7.08 8.83
C TYR A 71 11.06 -5.82 9.15
N ARG A 72 10.42 -4.72 9.54
CA ARG A 72 11.10 -3.47 9.92
C ARG A 72 11.94 -3.64 11.17
N LEU A 73 11.42 -4.31 12.21
CA LEU A 73 12.15 -4.61 13.43
C LEU A 73 13.35 -5.51 13.15
N GLY A 74 13.19 -6.52 12.29
CA GLY A 74 14.29 -7.36 11.86
C GLY A 74 15.38 -6.56 11.15
N LEU A 75 15.06 -5.72 10.18
CA LEU A 75 16.04 -4.88 9.50
C LEU A 75 16.78 -3.94 10.47
N ALA A 76 16.08 -3.36 11.44
CA ALA A 76 16.71 -2.50 12.45
C ALA A 76 17.60 -3.30 13.41
N GLY A 77 17.14 -4.48 13.86
CA GLY A 77 17.90 -5.34 14.79
C GLY A 77 19.18 -5.90 14.18
N PHE A 78 19.21 -6.15 12.88
CA PHE A 78 20.43 -6.58 12.18
C PHE A 78 21.29 -5.41 11.65
N GLY A 79 20.96 -4.16 11.99
CA GLY A 79 21.73 -2.97 11.57
C GLY A 79 21.64 -2.65 10.08
N LEU A 80 20.70 -3.27 9.36
CA LEU A 80 20.48 -3.04 7.93
C LEU A 80 19.63 -1.80 7.64
N MET A 81 19.00 -1.26 8.67
CA MET A 81 18.17 -0.05 8.60
C MET A 81 18.49 0.85 9.79
N GLN A 82 18.53 2.15 9.55
CA GLN A 82 18.72 3.12 10.63
C GLN A 82 17.48 3.17 11.54
N SER A 83 17.69 3.32 12.83
CA SER A 83 16.59 3.45 13.81
C SER A 83 15.65 4.61 13.48
N VAL A 84 16.17 5.67 12.89
CA VAL A 84 15.39 6.82 12.43
C VAL A 84 14.37 6.44 11.34
N ASP A 85 14.73 5.52 10.44
CA ASP A 85 13.82 5.09 9.37
C ASP A 85 12.72 4.16 9.91
N LEU A 86 12.99 3.40 10.97
CA LEU A 86 11.96 2.66 11.70
C LEU A 86 10.95 3.62 12.34
N VAL A 87 11.44 4.64 13.05
CA VAL A 87 10.58 5.64 13.68
C VAL A 87 9.75 6.38 12.62
N ARG A 88 10.36 6.79 11.52
CA ARG A 88 9.64 7.42 10.39
C ARG A 88 8.54 6.52 9.84
N ALA A 89 8.79 5.22 9.69
CA ALA A 89 7.80 4.26 9.19
C ALA A 89 6.62 4.11 10.17
N ILE A 90 6.89 4.05 11.47
CA ILE A 90 5.86 4.01 12.51
C ILE A 90 5.02 5.30 12.48
N ILE A 91 5.67 6.46 12.42
CA ILE A 91 4.98 7.75 12.30
C ILE A 91 4.12 7.79 11.03
N CYS A 92 4.63 7.34 9.88
CA CYS A 92 3.86 7.25 8.65
C CYS A 92 2.61 6.37 8.82
N GLY A 93 2.72 5.23 9.49
CA GLY A 93 1.59 4.36 9.79
C GLY A 93 0.52 5.04 10.66
N LEU A 94 0.96 5.69 11.73
CA LEU A 94 0.06 6.39 12.65
C LEU A 94 -0.61 7.60 11.99
N VAL A 95 0.16 8.42 11.27
CA VAL A 95 -0.37 9.59 10.54
C VAL A 95 -1.37 9.16 9.48
N LEU A 96 -1.06 8.08 8.74
CA LEU A 96 -1.96 7.57 7.71
C LEU A 96 -3.25 7.01 8.31
N MET A 97 -3.15 6.29 9.42
CA MET A 97 -4.32 5.82 10.17
C MET A 97 -5.18 6.99 10.65
N ALA A 98 -4.56 8.01 11.26
CA ALA A 98 -5.26 9.19 11.74
C ALA A 98 -5.95 9.96 10.59
N PHE A 99 -5.28 10.08 9.45
CA PHE A 99 -5.81 10.70 8.24
C PHE A 99 -7.07 9.98 7.73
N PHE A 100 -7.02 8.66 7.53
CA PHE A 100 -8.18 7.88 7.07
C PHE A 100 -9.27 7.79 8.12
N TYR A 101 -8.91 7.72 9.41
CA TYR A 101 -9.88 7.80 10.50
C TYR A 101 -10.61 9.16 10.48
N GLY A 102 -9.91 10.25 10.27
CA GLY A 102 -10.49 11.58 10.10
C GLY A 102 -11.48 11.62 8.93
N LEU A 103 -11.08 11.12 7.76
CA LEU A 103 -11.95 11.07 6.58
C LEU A 103 -13.22 10.22 6.86
N TRP A 104 -13.07 9.07 7.48
CA TRP A 104 -14.18 8.21 7.86
C TRP A 104 -15.11 8.91 8.88
N PHE A 105 -14.54 9.53 9.91
CA PHE A 105 -15.29 10.23 10.96
C PHE A 105 -16.09 11.40 10.39
N PHE A 106 -15.46 12.30 9.63
CA PHE A 106 -16.11 13.46 9.04
C PHE A 106 -17.13 13.10 7.96
N SER A 107 -16.88 12.03 7.19
CA SER A 107 -17.84 11.53 6.19
C SER A 107 -18.97 10.70 6.81
N ARG A 108 -18.95 10.47 8.13
CA ARG A 108 -19.89 9.57 8.84
C ARG A 108 -19.94 8.18 8.20
N GLY A 109 -18.82 7.68 7.72
CA GLY A 109 -18.72 6.38 7.06
C GLY A 109 -19.34 6.31 5.64
N ARG A 110 -19.82 7.43 5.09
CA ARG A 110 -20.46 7.44 3.76
C ARG A 110 -19.48 7.56 2.60
N GLY A 111 -18.30 8.13 2.83
CA GLY A 111 -17.28 8.36 1.78
C GLY A 111 -16.18 7.31 1.76
N PHE A 112 -15.73 6.88 2.93
CA PHE A 112 -14.63 5.93 3.09
C PHE A 112 -15.04 4.77 3.99
N GLY A 113 -14.59 3.55 3.62
CA GLY A 113 -14.82 2.35 4.43
C GLY A 113 -13.92 2.32 5.67
N PHE A 114 -14.41 1.75 6.77
CA PHE A 114 -13.57 1.53 7.96
C PHE A 114 -12.42 0.54 7.69
N GLY A 115 -12.54 -0.26 6.62
CA GLY A 115 -11.49 -1.15 6.14
C GLY A 115 -10.23 -0.39 5.70
N ASP A 116 -10.38 0.79 5.04
CA ASP A 116 -9.26 1.63 4.63
C ASP A 116 -8.50 2.17 5.84
N VAL A 117 -9.21 2.51 6.93
CA VAL A 117 -8.62 2.93 8.21
C VAL A 117 -7.75 1.83 8.81
N LYS A 118 -8.23 0.58 8.78
CA LYS A 118 -7.50 -0.58 9.31
C LYS A 118 -6.28 -0.94 8.44
N LEU A 119 -6.39 -0.76 7.13
CA LEU A 119 -5.30 -1.04 6.18
C LEU A 119 -4.17 0.01 6.27
N ALA A 120 -4.51 1.26 6.54
CA ALA A 120 -3.61 2.40 6.52
C ALA A 120 -2.31 2.22 7.35
N PRO A 121 -2.34 1.77 8.63
CA PRO A 121 -1.11 1.59 9.41
C PRO A 121 -0.18 0.55 8.80
N SER A 122 -0.71 -0.51 8.21
CA SER A 122 0.09 -1.54 7.53
C SER A 122 0.84 -0.97 6.32
N LEU A 123 0.16 -0.15 5.52
CA LEU A 123 0.76 0.49 4.35
C LEU A 123 1.81 1.54 4.73
N GLY A 124 1.54 2.34 5.77
CA GLY A 124 2.51 3.32 6.27
C GLY A 124 3.78 2.67 6.81
N LEU A 125 3.64 1.56 7.56
CA LEU A 125 4.78 0.74 8.01
C LEU A 125 5.54 0.13 6.84
N LEU A 126 4.82 -0.41 5.84
CA LEU A 126 5.43 -1.05 4.68
C LEU A 126 6.25 -0.07 3.84
N LEU A 127 5.69 1.09 3.56
CA LEU A 127 6.27 2.10 2.68
C LEU A 127 7.32 2.98 3.37
N GLY A 128 6.99 3.49 4.57
CA GLY A 128 7.78 4.51 5.25
C GLY A 128 7.83 5.84 4.48
N TRP A 129 8.71 6.74 4.94
CA TRP A 129 8.96 8.01 4.28
C TRP A 129 10.01 7.85 3.17
N PRO A 130 9.90 8.53 2.02
CA PRO A 130 8.82 9.43 1.57
C PRO A 130 7.74 8.72 0.73
N LYS A 131 7.74 7.40 0.65
CA LYS A 131 6.87 6.64 -0.24
C LYS A 131 5.39 6.67 0.17
N THR A 132 5.10 6.79 1.47
CA THR A 132 3.71 6.83 1.98
C THR A 132 2.89 7.97 1.39
N PRO A 133 3.30 9.25 1.45
CA PRO A 133 2.52 10.33 0.84
C PRO A 133 2.35 10.17 -0.67
N VAL A 134 3.36 9.65 -1.37
CA VAL A 134 3.26 9.37 -2.81
C VAL A 134 2.19 8.30 -3.09
N ALA A 135 2.16 7.22 -2.31
CA ALA A 135 1.16 6.15 -2.47
C ALA A 135 -0.26 6.68 -2.27
N VAL A 136 -0.47 7.48 -1.24
CA VAL A 136 -1.77 8.09 -0.93
C VAL A 136 -2.20 9.04 -2.02
N PHE A 137 -1.32 9.93 -2.45
CA PHE A 137 -1.60 10.84 -3.55
C PHE A 137 -2.01 10.08 -4.83
N LEU A 138 -1.24 9.07 -5.22
CA LEU A 138 -1.55 8.23 -6.37
C LEU A 138 -2.89 7.49 -6.21
N ALA A 139 -3.19 6.97 -5.01
CA ALA A 139 -4.46 6.31 -4.74
C ALA A 139 -5.65 7.26 -4.95
N PHE A 140 -5.55 8.51 -4.47
CA PHE A 140 -6.59 9.53 -4.69
C PHE A 140 -6.73 9.91 -6.17
N VAL A 141 -5.62 10.11 -6.87
CA VAL A 141 -5.63 10.43 -8.31
C VAL A 141 -6.28 9.29 -9.10
N LEU A 142 -5.84 8.05 -8.89
CA LEU A 142 -6.39 6.88 -9.57
C LEU A 142 -7.87 6.66 -9.23
N GLY A 143 -8.25 6.83 -7.96
CA GLY A 143 -9.63 6.72 -7.52
C GLY A 143 -10.52 7.80 -8.13
N ALA A 144 -10.06 9.04 -8.18
CA ALA A 144 -10.79 10.15 -8.80
C ALA A 144 -10.95 9.95 -10.31
N LEU A 145 -9.90 9.51 -11.02
CA LEU A 145 -9.97 9.17 -12.44
C LEU A 145 -10.98 8.04 -12.72
N ALA A 146 -10.93 6.98 -11.91
CA ALA A 146 -11.89 5.88 -12.06
C ALA A 146 -13.32 6.33 -11.77
N ALA A 147 -13.54 7.15 -10.74
CA ALA A 147 -14.84 7.73 -10.43
C ALA A 147 -15.38 8.58 -11.58
N LEU A 148 -14.54 9.42 -12.15
CA LEU A 148 -14.88 10.29 -13.29
C LEU A 148 -15.27 9.45 -14.52
N ILE A 149 -14.48 8.43 -14.85
CA ILE A 149 -14.77 7.52 -15.96
C ILE A 149 -16.12 6.81 -15.76
N LEU A 150 -16.40 6.29 -14.57
CA LEU A 150 -17.66 5.60 -14.26
C LEU A 150 -18.86 6.55 -14.33
N LEU A 151 -18.67 7.82 -13.95
CA LEU A 151 -19.69 8.86 -14.05
C LEU A 151 -19.99 9.19 -15.52
N ILE A 152 -18.96 9.41 -16.35
CA ILE A 152 -19.11 9.72 -17.78
C ILE A 152 -19.78 8.55 -18.51
N LEU A 153 -19.45 7.31 -18.17
CA LEU A 153 -20.07 6.11 -18.76
C LEU A 153 -21.49 5.85 -18.24
N GLY A 154 -22.02 6.67 -17.34
CA GLY A 154 -23.36 6.51 -16.76
C GLY A 154 -23.52 5.27 -15.87
N ARG A 155 -22.41 4.59 -15.54
CA ARG A 155 -22.44 3.37 -14.72
C ARG A 155 -22.59 3.62 -13.23
N LYS A 156 -22.29 4.86 -12.77
CA LYS A 156 -22.49 5.31 -11.40
C LYS A 156 -23.10 6.71 -11.39
N LYS A 157 -23.85 7.01 -10.32
CA LYS A 157 -24.44 8.34 -10.07
C LYS A 157 -23.61 9.06 -9.00
N LEU A 158 -23.68 10.38 -8.98
CA LEU A 158 -23.10 11.20 -7.93
C LEU A 158 -23.64 10.75 -6.55
N GLY A 159 -22.74 10.56 -5.59
CA GLY A 159 -23.06 10.10 -4.24
C GLY A 159 -23.03 8.58 -4.02
N GLN A 160 -22.75 7.78 -5.04
CA GLN A 160 -22.51 6.35 -4.88
C GLN A 160 -21.07 6.09 -4.46
N THR A 161 -20.88 5.22 -3.45
CA THR A 161 -19.56 4.84 -2.94
C THR A 161 -18.82 3.95 -3.95
N ILE A 162 -17.50 4.15 -4.03
CA ILE A 162 -16.58 3.31 -4.79
C ILE A 162 -15.61 2.71 -3.78
N ALA A 163 -15.32 1.41 -3.93
CA ALA A 163 -14.30 0.75 -3.13
C ALA A 163 -12.94 1.45 -3.32
N PHE A 164 -12.35 1.97 -2.25
CA PHE A 164 -11.11 2.75 -2.31
C PHE A 164 -9.86 1.89 -2.13
N GLY A 165 -9.98 0.74 -1.45
CA GLY A 165 -8.88 -0.20 -1.20
C GLY A 165 -8.09 -0.61 -2.45
N PRO A 166 -8.72 -0.90 -3.60
CA PRO A 166 -7.99 -1.22 -4.83
C PRO A 166 -7.04 -0.10 -5.27
N PHE A 167 -7.44 1.15 -5.13
CA PHE A 167 -6.60 2.30 -5.48
C PHE A 167 -5.48 2.51 -4.46
N LEU A 168 -5.72 2.24 -3.17
CA LEU A 168 -4.68 2.21 -2.15
C LEU A 168 -3.63 1.15 -2.45
N VAL A 169 -4.04 -0.05 -2.84
CA VAL A 169 -3.11 -1.13 -3.23
C VAL A 169 -2.31 -0.73 -4.46
N LEU A 170 -2.95 -0.22 -5.51
CA LEU A 170 -2.25 0.23 -6.73
C LEU A 170 -1.27 1.37 -6.44
N GLY A 171 -1.69 2.39 -5.69
CA GLY A 171 -0.83 3.48 -5.25
C GLY A 171 0.38 2.98 -4.45
N THR A 172 0.16 1.99 -3.57
CA THR A 172 1.23 1.33 -2.80
C THR A 172 2.22 0.61 -3.70
N LEU A 173 1.74 -0.18 -4.68
CA LEU A 173 2.61 -0.90 -5.61
C LEU A 173 3.45 0.06 -6.47
N ILE A 174 2.85 1.13 -6.97
CA ILE A 174 3.57 2.16 -7.75
C ILE A 174 4.59 2.88 -6.87
N ALA A 175 4.23 3.25 -5.64
CA ALA A 175 5.13 3.92 -4.73
C ALA A 175 6.28 3.02 -4.23
N LEU A 176 6.08 1.72 -4.13
CA LEU A 176 7.16 0.77 -3.84
C LEU A 176 8.23 0.80 -4.92
N LEU A 177 7.83 0.85 -6.20
CA LEU A 177 8.74 0.82 -7.34
C LEU A 177 9.37 2.18 -7.63
N TRP A 178 8.56 3.23 -7.66
CA TRP A 178 8.97 4.57 -8.13
C TRP A 178 8.82 5.69 -7.12
N GLY A 179 8.32 5.41 -5.91
CA GLY A 179 7.95 6.45 -4.94
C GLY A 179 9.09 7.41 -4.60
N SER A 180 10.30 6.91 -4.41
CA SER A 180 11.46 7.77 -4.12
C SER A 180 11.84 8.64 -5.33
N ARG A 181 11.73 8.10 -6.55
CA ARG A 181 12.01 8.86 -7.80
C ARG A 181 10.97 9.93 -8.03
N LEU A 182 9.68 9.60 -7.82
CA LEU A 182 8.57 10.55 -7.95
C LEU A 182 8.69 11.68 -6.92
N TRP A 183 9.07 11.33 -5.68
CA TRP A 183 9.31 12.31 -4.63
C TRP A 183 10.45 13.25 -4.97
N SER A 184 11.62 12.74 -5.37
CA SER A 184 12.78 13.56 -5.73
C SER A 184 12.54 14.40 -6.98
N TRP A 185 11.80 13.88 -7.97
CA TRP A 185 11.40 14.63 -9.16
C TRP A 185 10.49 15.81 -8.79
N TYR A 186 9.49 15.60 -7.94
CA TYR A 186 8.58 16.65 -7.52
C TYR A 186 9.32 17.78 -6.78
N TRP A 187 10.20 17.44 -5.83
CA TRP A 187 10.98 18.43 -5.10
C TRP A 187 12.12 19.05 -5.91
N GLY A 188 12.57 18.41 -6.97
CA GLY A 188 13.53 18.97 -7.91
C GLY A 188 12.94 19.97 -8.90
N LEU A 189 11.58 20.09 -8.95
CA LEU A 189 10.87 21.08 -9.76
C LEU A 189 10.55 22.38 -8.99
N LEU A 190 10.69 22.37 -7.66
CA LEU A 190 10.46 23.51 -6.77
C LEU A 190 11.77 24.16 -6.36
#